data_1202468509d6b4dd6d1ca95ca6dcf894
#
_entry.id   1202468509d6b4dd6d1ca95ca6dcf894
#
_cell.length_a   1.000
_cell.length_b   1.000
_cell.length_c   1.000
_cell.angle_alpha   90.00
_cell.angle_beta   90.00
_cell.angle_gamma   90.00
#
_symmetry.space_group_name_H-M   'P 1'
#
loop_
_entity.id
_entity.type
_entity.pdbx_description
1 polymer ?
#
loop_
_entity_poly.entity_id
_entity_poly.type
_entity_poly.pdbx_seq_one_letter_code
_entity_poly.pdbx_strand_id
1 'polypeptide(L)'
;KFGVPDSTWPVTSTNKEKEKWITLPHPGEASMSVTLPPFWSKPIHNNKLMSREQAMRVGTCIEPDENGNFQRGDKCPLHQRTIFVAIASYRDWQCKHTVTSIFHRAKYPERIRVAVVDQIVDGDDICDEPIHETCKTMPDQDICKYHSQIDVYTMDAPLAVGPVFARHIGHRQYRGEYYAMQSDAHVTFTQDWDVDIIQQQEATGDDMTVLTTYLTDIVDSIDEKTGKSLRHTRPIMVSS
;
A
#
# COMPACT_ATOMS: atom_id res chain seq x y z
N LYS A 1 8.16 23.07 -8.64
CA LYS A 1 6.73 22.68 -8.62
C LYS A 1 6.72 21.17 -8.66
N PHE A 2 6.36 20.54 -7.56
CA PHE A 2 6.07 19.12 -7.55
C PHE A 2 4.79 18.96 -8.37
N GLY A 3 4.88 18.18 -9.47
CA GLY A 3 3.69 17.82 -10.22
C GLY A 3 2.79 16.98 -9.34
N VAL A 4 1.81 17.64 -8.77
CA VAL A 4 0.72 16.94 -8.10
C VAL A 4 -0.08 16.28 -9.19
N PRO A 5 -0.41 14.99 -9.10
CA PRO A 5 -1.36 14.43 -10.03
C PRO A 5 -2.65 15.25 -9.98
N ASP A 6 -3.12 15.71 -11.14
CA ASP A 6 -4.47 16.24 -11.33
C ASP A 6 -5.48 15.08 -11.22
N SER A 7 -5.48 14.39 -10.09
CA SER A 7 -6.24 13.17 -9.98
C SER A 7 -7.20 13.24 -8.83
N THR A 8 -8.43 12.97 -9.15
CA THR A 8 -9.43 12.57 -8.18
C THR A 8 -8.96 11.28 -7.49
N TRP A 9 -8.90 11.28 -6.18
CA TRP A 9 -8.69 10.09 -5.36
C TRP A 9 -9.96 9.19 -5.40
N PRO A 10 -9.82 7.86 -5.41
CA PRO A 10 -8.61 7.07 -5.66
C PRO A 10 -8.21 7.03 -7.14
N VAL A 11 -6.91 7.10 -7.39
CA VAL A 11 -6.37 6.99 -8.74
C VAL A 11 -6.07 5.53 -9.03
N THR A 12 -6.96 4.88 -9.73
CA THR A 12 -6.60 3.62 -10.40
C THR A 12 -5.65 3.93 -11.56
N SER A 13 -4.63 3.10 -11.75
CA SER A 13 -3.72 3.26 -12.88
C SER A 13 -4.50 3.10 -14.19
N THR A 14 -4.76 4.20 -14.86
CA THR A 14 -5.43 4.19 -16.16
C THR A 14 -4.48 3.67 -17.24
N ASN A 15 -5.02 3.17 -18.36
CA ASN A 15 -4.19 2.79 -19.53
C ASN A 15 -3.22 3.90 -19.97
N LYS A 16 -3.57 5.18 -19.79
CA LYS A 16 -2.70 6.34 -20.06
C LYS A 16 -1.49 6.44 -19.11
N GLU A 17 -1.58 5.92 -17.89
CA GLU A 17 -0.45 5.89 -16.97
C GLU A 17 0.51 4.75 -17.30
N LYS A 18 0.00 3.62 -17.82
CA LYS A 18 0.84 2.51 -18.31
C LYS A 18 1.70 2.92 -19.53
N GLU A 19 1.26 3.89 -20.33
CA GLU A 19 2.05 4.46 -21.44
C GLU A 19 3.33 5.17 -20.96
N LYS A 20 3.40 5.54 -19.70
CA LYS A 20 4.57 6.20 -19.10
C LYS A 20 5.53 5.22 -18.41
N TRP A 21 5.23 3.95 -18.44
CA TRP A 21 6.07 2.95 -17.82
C TRP A 21 7.44 2.89 -18.50
N ILE A 22 8.47 2.60 -17.70
CA ILE A 22 9.86 2.56 -18.14
C ILE A 22 10.34 1.12 -18.22
N THR A 23 11.18 0.83 -19.20
CA THR A 23 11.81 -0.47 -19.35
C THR A 23 13.25 -0.40 -18.85
N LEU A 24 13.60 -1.29 -17.93
CA LEU A 24 14.91 -1.40 -17.31
C LEU A 24 15.47 -2.81 -17.48
N PRO A 25 16.80 -3.01 -17.49
CA PRO A 25 17.39 -4.34 -17.41
C PRO A 25 16.90 -5.06 -16.14
N HIS A 26 16.63 -6.37 -16.29
CA HIS A 26 16.29 -7.20 -15.14
C HIS A 26 17.50 -7.37 -14.21
N PRO A 27 17.39 -7.15 -12.90
CA PRO A 27 18.56 -7.12 -12.00
C PRO A 27 19.24 -8.49 -11.81
N GLY A 28 18.55 -9.58 -12.05
CA GLY A 28 19.10 -10.95 -11.94
C GLY A 28 19.39 -11.62 -13.27
N GLU A 29 18.93 -11.05 -14.40
CA GLU A 29 19.08 -11.65 -15.72
C GLU A 29 19.32 -10.58 -16.78
N ALA A 30 20.57 -10.35 -17.11
CA ALA A 30 20.99 -9.23 -17.98
C ALA A 30 20.44 -9.29 -19.42
N SER A 31 20.03 -10.47 -19.90
CA SER A 31 19.41 -10.67 -21.21
C SER A 31 17.93 -10.27 -21.25
N MET A 32 17.33 -10.03 -20.09
CA MET A 32 15.91 -9.69 -19.95
C MET A 32 15.73 -8.24 -19.52
N SER A 33 14.54 -7.74 -19.78
CA SER A 33 14.11 -6.43 -19.29
C SER A 33 12.73 -6.50 -18.64
N VAL A 34 12.48 -5.62 -17.69
CA VAL A 34 11.21 -5.47 -16.99
C VAL A 34 10.65 -4.08 -17.25
N THR A 35 9.35 -4.00 -17.46
CA THR A 35 8.64 -2.73 -17.64
C THR A 35 7.95 -2.38 -16.33
N LEU A 36 8.34 -1.25 -15.76
CA LEU A 36 7.96 -0.82 -14.41
C LEU A 36 7.24 0.51 -14.45
N PRO A 37 6.30 0.75 -13.50
CA PRO A 37 5.73 2.08 -13.34
C PRO A 37 6.84 3.10 -13.01
N PRO A 38 6.72 4.36 -13.49
CA PRO A 38 7.62 5.43 -13.09
C PRO A 38 7.38 5.77 -11.62
N PHE A 39 8.37 6.36 -10.96
CA PHE A 39 8.12 7.02 -9.69
C PHE A 39 7.12 8.16 -9.89
N TRP A 40 6.22 8.35 -8.94
CA TRP A 40 5.24 9.43 -8.95
C TRP A 40 5.89 10.82 -9.04
N SER A 41 6.92 11.04 -8.27
CA SER A 41 7.82 12.18 -8.46
C SER A 41 9.18 11.65 -8.88
N LYS A 42 9.85 12.35 -9.80
CA LYS A 42 11.28 12.10 -9.95
C LYS A 42 11.89 12.19 -8.56
N PRO A 43 12.85 11.29 -8.22
CA PRO A 43 13.49 11.36 -6.92
C PRO A 43 13.92 12.79 -6.66
N ILE A 44 13.25 13.43 -5.70
CA ILE A 44 13.50 14.81 -5.30
C ILE A 44 14.93 14.93 -4.77
N HIS A 45 15.54 13.83 -4.52
CA HIS A 45 16.85 13.64 -3.96
C HIS A 45 17.80 13.07 -5.00
N ASN A 46 18.50 13.90 -5.69
CA ASN A 46 19.82 13.52 -6.19
C ASN A 46 20.73 13.25 -4.97
N ASN A 47 20.49 12.18 -4.23
CA ASN A 47 21.15 11.84 -2.95
C ASN A 47 20.99 12.91 -1.84
N LYS A 48 19.95 13.71 -1.87
CA LYS A 48 19.60 14.65 -0.80
C LYS A 48 18.30 14.21 -0.16
N LEU A 49 18.30 14.20 1.16
CA LEU A 49 17.08 13.99 1.93
C LEU A 49 16.07 15.10 1.62
N MET A 50 14.80 14.71 1.54
CA MET A 50 13.71 15.67 1.46
C MET A 50 13.70 16.52 2.74
N SER A 51 13.51 17.83 2.62
CA SER A 51 13.30 18.67 3.81
C SER A 51 11.95 18.35 4.44
N ARG A 52 11.81 18.60 5.76
CA ARG A 52 10.56 18.46 6.47
C ARG A 52 9.40 19.19 5.77
N GLU A 53 9.63 20.43 5.36
CA GLU A 53 8.62 21.24 4.65
C GLU A 53 8.19 20.63 3.32
N GLN A 54 9.10 19.97 2.61
CA GLN A 54 8.80 19.25 1.38
C GLN A 54 7.97 18.01 1.67
N ALA A 55 8.35 17.22 2.69
CA ALA A 55 7.64 16.02 3.10
C ALA A 55 6.19 16.35 3.52
N MET A 56 5.99 17.41 4.28
CA MET A 56 4.67 17.84 4.73
C MET A 56 3.73 18.30 3.60
N ARG A 57 4.26 18.54 2.41
CA ARG A 57 3.47 18.95 1.22
C ARG A 57 3.01 17.81 0.33
N VAL A 58 3.47 16.58 0.54
CA VAL A 58 3.12 15.46 -0.35
C VAL A 58 1.86 14.71 0.04
N GLY A 59 1.51 14.67 1.32
CA GLY A 59 0.33 13.96 1.80
C GLY A 59 -1.00 14.63 1.38
N THR A 60 -1.99 13.83 0.99
CA THR A 60 -3.30 14.32 0.55
C THR A 60 -4.42 13.93 1.50
N CYS A 61 -5.46 14.78 1.57
CA CYS A 61 -6.77 14.40 2.10
C CYS A 61 -7.55 13.62 1.05
N ILE A 62 -8.47 12.77 1.50
CA ILE A 62 -9.39 12.06 0.61
C ILE A 62 -10.47 12.98 0.04
N GLU A 63 -10.94 13.95 0.82
CA GLU A 63 -11.99 14.86 0.42
C GLU A 63 -11.41 16.23 0.06
N PRO A 64 -11.94 16.90 -0.98
CA PRO A 64 -11.61 18.27 -1.28
C PRO A 64 -12.21 19.23 -0.24
N ASP A 65 -11.62 20.41 -0.13
CA ASP A 65 -12.18 21.52 0.62
C ASP A 65 -13.40 22.17 -0.09
N GLU A 66 -13.99 23.17 0.53
CA GLU A 66 -15.15 23.90 0.01
C GLU A 66 -14.93 24.51 -1.40
N ASN A 67 -13.68 24.70 -1.80
CA ASN A 67 -13.29 25.24 -3.10
C ASN A 67 -12.94 24.14 -4.11
N GLY A 68 -13.10 22.87 -3.74
CA GLY A 68 -12.77 21.73 -4.59
C GLY A 68 -11.28 21.37 -4.61
N ASN A 69 -10.44 21.94 -3.72
CA ASN A 69 -9.02 21.63 -3.65
C ASN A 69 -8.72 20.58 -2.60
N PHE A 70 -7.89 19.61 -2.96
CA PHE A 70 -7.39 18.62 -2.00
C PHE A 70 -6.35 19.26 -1.07
N GLN A 71 -6.67 19.30 0.21
CA GLN A 71 -5.75 19.77 1.23
C GLN A 71 -4.57 18.81 1.37
N ARG A 72 -3.44 19.31 1.88
CA ARG A 72 -2.18 18.55 2.03
C ARG A 72 -1.48 18.96 3.31
N GLY A 73 -0.60 18.05 3.76
CA GLY A 73 0.19 18.28 4.97
C GLY A 73 -0.70 18.45 6.20
N ASP A 74 -0.29 19.30 7.12
CA ASP A 74 -0.97 19.54 8.40
C ASP A 74 -2.41 20.05 8.28
N LYS A 75 -2.78 20.57 7.12
CA LYS A 75 -4.14 21.01 6.85
C LYS A 75 -5.13 19.87 6.68
N CYS A 76 -4.62 18.66 6.46
CA CYS A 76 -5.44 17.46 6.30
C CYS A 76 -5.87 16.91 7.66
N PRO A 77 -7.19 16.88 7.99
CA PRO A 77 -7.68 16.22 9.19
C PRO A 77 -7.24 14.75 9.26
N LEU A 78 -6.95 14.24 10.44
CA LEU A 78 -6.42 12.88 10.64
C LEU A 78 -7.25 11.79 9.97
N HIS A 79 -8.58 11.89 10.06
CA HIS A 79 -9.50 10.89 9.49
C HIS A 79 -9.56 10.92 7.95
N GLN A 80 -9.07 12.00 7.32
CA GLN A 80 -9.02 12.14 5.87
C GLN A 80 -7.62 11.92 5.30
N ARG A 81 -6.60 11.71 6.12
CA ARG A 81 -5.24 11.45 5.66
C ARG A 81 -5.16 10.08 4.98
N THR A 82 -4.67 10.08 3.76
CA THR A 82 -4.59 8.87 2.93
C THR A 82 -3.45 7.96 3.36
N ILE A 83 -3.63 6.65 3.21
CA ILE A 83 -2.65 5.63 3.56
C ILE A 83 -2.33 4.80 2.32
N PHE A 84 -1.07 4.74 1.95
CA PHE A 84 -0.54 3.84 0.94
C PHE A 84 -0.01 2.57 1.61
N VAL A 85 -0.45 1.40 1.16
CA VAL A 85 0.01 0.09 1.64
C VAL A 85 0.69 -0.64 0.49
N ALA A 86 1.99 -0.89 0.61
CA ALA A 86 2.75 -1.68 -0.36
C ALA A 86 2.88 -3.13 0.11
N ILE A 87 2.52 -4.09 -0.74
CA ILE A 87 2.62 -5.53 -0.49
C ILE A 87 3.51 -6.15 -1.57
N ALA A 88 4.47 -6.97 -1.15
CA ALA A 88 5.22 -7.84 -2.04
C ALA A 88 4.84 -9.29 -1.77
N SER A 89 4.22 -9.94 -2.74
CA SER A 89 3.77 -11.33 -2.70
C SER A 89 4.63 -12.21 -3.61
N TYR A 90 4.95 -13.39 -3.16
CA TYR A 90 5.62 -14.41 -3.95
C TYR A 90 4.89 -15.75 -3.78
N ARG A 91 4.00 -16.08 -4.72
CA ARG A 91 3.22 -17.33 -4.74
C ARG A 91 2.50 -17.58 -3.41
N ASP A 92 1.96 -16.52 -2.82
CA ASP A 92 1.36 -16.56 -1.48
C ASP A 92 -0.17 -16.53 -1.57
N TRP A 93 -0.79 -17.69 -1.34
CA TRP A 93 -2.24 -17.82 -1.36
C TRP A 93 -2.96 -16.97 -0.30
N GLN A 94 -2.23 -16.52 0.74
CA GLN A 94 -2.78 -15.70 1.80
C GLN A 94 -2.91 -14.22 1.41
N CYS A 95 -2.29 -13.81 0.30
CA CYS A 95 -2.24 -12.42 -0.11
C CYS A 95 -3.63 -11.79 -0.27
N LYS A 96 -4.57 -12.50 -0.89
CA LYS A 96 -5.96 -12.02 -1.02
C LYS A 96 -6.67 -11.85 0.33
N HIS A 97 -6.33 -12.66 1.33
CA HIS A 97 -6.84 -12.52 2.69
C HIS A 97 -6.26 -11.28 3.37
N THR A 98 -4.97 -11.00 3.16
CA THR A 98 -4.32 -9.79 3.65
C THR A 98 -4.97 -8.55 3.05
N VAL A 99 -5.13 -8.50 1.72
CA VAL A 99 -5.78 -7.37 1.02
C VAL A 99 -7.21 -7.17 1.51
N THR A 100 -7.99 -8.25 1.63
CA THR A 100 -9.35 -8.18 2.18
C THR A 100 -9.35 -7.64 3.62
N SER A 101 -8.45 -8.13 4.48
CA SER A 101 -8.35 -7.72 5.88
C SER A 101 -8.03 -6.23 6.03
N ILE A 102 -7.21 -5.67 5.15
CA ILE A 102 -6.88 -4.23 5.13
C ILE A 102 -8.16 -3.40 5.07
N PHE A 103 -9.05 -3.70 4.13
CA PHE A 103 -10.30 -2.93 3.95
C PHE A 103 -11.35 -3.30 4.98
N HIS A 104 -11.53 -4.60 5.24
CA HIS A 104 -12.55 -5.11 6.15
C HIS A 104 -12.41 -4.57 7.57
N ARG A 105 -11.16 -4.42 8.05
CA ARG A 105 -10.85 -4.01 9.42
C ARG A 105 -10.55 -2.52 9.57
N ALA A 106 -10.52 -1.77 8.48
CA ALA A 106 -10.30 -0.34 8.55
C ALA A 106 -11.54 0.41 9.03
N LYS A 107 -11.35 1.47 9.79
CA LYS A 107 -12.39 2.42 10.18
C LYS A 107 -12.82 3.29 8.99
N TYR A 108 -11.86 3.67 8.15
CA TYR A 108 -12.04 4.54 6.98
C TYR A 108 -11.39 3.89 5.75
N PRO A 109 -11.99 2.81 5.20
CA PRO A 109 -11.38 2.06 4.10
C PRO A 109 -11.21 2.88 2.81
N GLU A 110 -12.03 3.89 2.59
CA GLU A 110 -11.99 4.77 1.43
C GLU A 110 -10.70 5.60 1.32
N ARG A 111 -9.95 5.80 2.43
CA ARG A 111 -8.68 6.52 2.44
C ARG A 111 -7.44 5.66 2.18
N ILE A 112 -7.65 4.36 1.99
CA ILE A 112 -6.58 3.39 1.83
C ILE A 112 -6.38 3.10 0.35
N ARG A 113 -5.14 3.03 -0.08
CA ARG A 113 -4.74 2.54 -1.38
C ARG A 113 -3.71 1.45 -1.22
N VAL A 114 -3.95 0.31 -1.85
CA VAL A 114 -3.08 -0.86 -1.80
C VAL A 114 -2.36 -1.03 -3.13
N ALA A 115 -1.06 -1.23 -3.08
CA ALA A 115 -0.26 -1.62 -4.24
C ALA A 115 0.38 -2.99 -3.99
N VAL A 116 0.06 -3.94 -4.83
CA VAL A 116 0.57 -5.30 -4.75
C VAL A 116 1.55 -5.58 -5.88
N VAL A 117 2.69 -6.13 -5.53
CA VAL A 117 3.57 -6.80 -6.50
C VAL A 117 3.37 -8.28 -6.34
N ASP A 118 2.62 -8.87 -7.27
CA ASP A 118 2.20 -10.27 -7.23
C ASP A 118 3.08 -11.10 -8.17
N GLN A 119 3.95 -11.91 -7.59
CA GLN A 119 4.91 -12.75 -8.31
C GLN A 119 4.36 -14.16 -8.35
N ILE A 120 3.72 -14.55 -9.46
CA ILE A 120 2.93 -15.76 -9.59
C ILE A 120 3.32 -16.58 -10.83
N VAL A 121 2.88 -17.82 -10.86
CA VAL A 121 2.83 -18.69 -12.05
C VAL A 121 1.38 -19.07 -12.33
N ASP A 122 1.13 -19.62 -13.51
CA ASP A 122 -0.19 -20.11 -13.87
C ASP A 122 -0.74 -21.09 -12.82
N GLY A 123 -1.95 -20.81 -12.34
CA GLY A 123 -2.64 -21.62 -11.33
C GLY A 123 -2.39 -21.19 -9.88
N ASP A 124 -1.55 -20.21 -9.63
CA ASP A 124 -1.45 -19.60 -8.30
C ASP A 124 -2.66 -18.69 -8.01
N ASP A 125 -2.98 -18.49 -6.74
CA ASP A 125 -3.97 -17.52 -6.29
C ASP A 125 -3.51 -16.08 -6.58
N ILE A 126 -4.44 -15.22 -6.96
CA ILE A 126 -4.18 -13.82 -7.29
C ILE A 126 -4.61 -12.91 -6.12
N CYS A 127 -3.77 -11.93 -5.78
CA CYS A 127 -3.94 -11.10 -4.60
C CYS A 127 -5.21 -10.23 -4.60
N ASP A 128 -5.73 -9.83 -5.75
CA ASP A 128 -6.91 -8.99 -5.90
C ASP A 128 -8.17 -9.77 -6.29
N GLU A 129 -8.11 -11.10 -6.22
CA GLU A 129 -9.30 -11.93 -6.39
C GLU A 129 -10.12 -12.08 -5.11
N PRO A 130 -11.45 -12.14 -5.23
CA PRO A 130 -12.33 -12.35 -4.08
C PRO A 130 -12.12 -13.74 -3.46
N ILE A 131 -12.29 -13.81 -2.14
CA ILE A 131 -12.07 -15.04 -1.36
C ILE A 131 -13.16 -16.07 -1.63
N HIS A 132 -14.40 -15.62 -1.84
CA HIS A 132 -15.57 -16.51 -1.98
C HIS A 132 -15.97 -16.64 -3.45
N GLU A 133 -17.06 -15.99 -3.79
CA GLU A 133 -17.59 -15.96 -5.15
C GLU A 133 -17.06 -14.73 -5.91
N THR A 134 -17.29 -14.72 -7.22
CA THR A 134 -16.86 -13.60 -8.06
C THR A 134 -17.54 -12.29 -7.65
N CYS A 135 -16.91 -11.17 -7.93
CA CYS A 135 -17.50 -9.84 -7.68
C CYS A 135 -18.81 -9.60 -8.42
N LYS A 136 -19.08 -10.39 -9.47
CA LYS A 136 -20.34 -10.32 -10.21
C LYS A 136 -21.51 -10.94 -9.43
N THR A 137 -21.24 -12.01 -8.69
CA THR A 137 -22.26 -12.74 -7.89
C THR A 137 -22.34 -12.20 -6.48
N MET A 138 -21.21 -11.80 -5.89
CA MET A 138 -21.11 -11.22 -4.54
C MET A 138 -20.34 -9.89 -4.57
N PRO A 139 -20.95 -8.80 -5.04
CA PRO A 139 -20.28 -7.51 -5.17
C PRO A 139 -19.95 -6.84 -3.83
N ASP A 140 -20.59 -7.25 -2.75
CA ASP A 140 -20.42 -6.65 -1.41
C ASP A 140 -19.17 -7.13 -0.66
N GLN A 141 -18.40 -8.07 -1.22
CA GLN A 141 -17.09 -8.42 -0.67
C GLN A 141 -16.16 -7.20 -0.69
N ASP A 142 -15.40 -6.97 0.39
CA ASP A 142 -14.56 -5.78 0.53
C ASP A 142 -13.57 -5.62 -0.63
N ILE A 143 -12.96 -6.71 -1.09
CA ILE A 143 -12.03 -6.66 -2.22
C ILE A 143 -12.72 -6.21 -3.52
N CYS A 144 -14.00 -6.53 -3.71
CA CYS A 144 -14.80 -6.10 -4.86
C CYS A 144 -15.23 -4.64 -4.73
N LYS A 145 -15.65 -4.27 -3.54
CA LYS A 145 -16.13 -2.92 -3.22
C LYS A 145 -15.02 -1.87 -3.34
N TYR A 146 -13.82 -2.21 -2.91
CA TYR A 146 -12.67 -1.33 -2.93
C TYR A 146 -11.66 -1.65 -4.03
N HIS A 147 -12.05 -2.44 -5.03
CA HIS A 147 -11.16 -2.87 -6.12
C HIS A 147 -10.48 -1.69 -6.83
N SER A 148 -11.17 -0.56 -6.96
CA SER A 148 -10.59 0.65 -7.56
C SER A 148 -9.43 1.27 -6.75
N GLN A 149 -9.23 0.85 -5.52
CA GLN A 149 -8.16 1.29 -4.61
C GLN A 149 -6.99 0.30 -4.56
N ILE A 150 -7.05 -0.78 -5.36
CA ILE A 150 -6.04 -1.83 -5.42
C ILE A 150 -5.36 -1.78 -6.78
N ASP A 151 -4.05 -1.55 -6.78
CA ASP A 151 -3.20 -1.64 -7.97
C ASP A 151 -2.33 -2.90 -7.88
N VAL A 152 -2.41 -3.76 -8.88
CA VAL A 152 -1.60 -4.97 -8.95
C VAL A 152 -0.59 -4.89 -10.08
N TYR A 153 0.68 -5.10 -9.74
CA TYR A 153 1.75 -5.37 -10.69
C TYR A 153 2.05 -6.86 -10.68
N THR A 154 1.66 -7.56 -11.73
CA THR A 154 1.93 -8.99 -11.88
C THR A 154 3.27 -9.23 -12.55
N MET A 155 4.05 -10.14 -12.01
CA MET A 155 5.33 -10.58 -12.55
C MET A 155 5.42 -12.10 -12.50
N ASP A 156 6.01 -12.71 -13.54
CA ASP A 156 6.27 -14.15 -13.51
C ASP A 156 7.22 -14.51 -12.36
N ALA A 157 6.83 -15.47 -11.52
CA ALA A 157 7.60 -15.84 -10.34
C ALA A 157 9.07 -16.26 -10.64
N PRO A 158 9.41 -16.92 -11.77
CA PRO A 158 10.80 -17.18 -12.14
C PRO A 158 11.67 -15.94 -12.32
N LEU A 159 11.07 -14.77 -12.53
CA LEU A 159 11.78 -13.47 -12.63
C LEU A 159 12.02 -12.84 -11.26
N ALA A 160 11.56 -13.46 -10.19
CA ALA A 160 11.77 -12.92 -8.86
C ALA A 160 13.25 -12.96 -8.45
N VAL A 161 13.76 -11.85 -7.94
CA VAL A 161 15.13 -11.72 -7.42
C VAL A 161 15.14 -11.30 -5.95
N GLY A 162 14.13 -11.75 -5.24
CA GLY A 162 13.96 -11.52 -3.81
C GLY A 162 13.09 -10.30 -3.46
N PRO A 163 12.78 -10.13 -2.16
CA PRO A 163 11.77 -9.19 -1.69
C PRO A 163 12.14 -7.71 -1.92
N VAL A 164 13.42 -7.38 -1.95
CA VAL A 164 13.87 -5.99 -2.11
C VAL A 164 13.46 -5.43 -3.47
N PHE A 165 13.58 -6.22 -4.52
CA PHE A 165 13.20 -5.80 -5.87
C PHE A 165 11.67 -5.65 -6.00
N ALA A 166 10.91 -6.60 -5.48
CA ALA A 166 9.45 -6.50 -5.46
C ALA A 166 8.97 -5.28 -4.66
N ARG A 167 9.55 -5.04 -3.48
CA ARG A 167 9.26 -3.85 -2.67
C ARG A 167 9.60 -2.55 -3.41
N HIS A 168 10.72 -2.53 -4.13
CA HIS A 168 11.08 -1.38 -4.97
C HIS A 168 10.03 -1.10 -6.06
N ILE A 169 9.50 -2.14 -6.70
CA ILE A 169 8.41 -1.99 -7.67
C ILE A 169 7.14 -1.47 -6.98
N GLY A 170 6.80 -2.02 -5.82
CA GLY A 170 5.64 -1.58 -5.02
C GLY A 170 5.73 -0.09 -4.66
N HIS A 171 6.86 0.37 -4.19
CA HIS A 171 7.07 1.77 -3.85
C HIS A 171 6.98 2.73 -5.05
N ARG A 172 7.21 2.26 -6.27
CA ARG A 172 7.00 3.07 -7.49
C ARG A 172 5.53 3.39 -7.73
N GLN A 173 4.63 2.65 -7.10
CA GLN A 173 3.18 2.87 -7.23
C GLN A 173 2.64 3.93 -6.25
N TYR A 174 3.44 4.41 -5.30
CA TYR A 174 3.09 5.54 -4.42
C TYR A 174 2.72 6.80 -5.23
N ARG A 175 1.65 7.49 -4.87
CA ARG A 175 1.09 8.63 -5.59
C ARG A 175 0.90 9.89 -4.74
N GLY A 176 1.57 9.96 -3.58
CA GLY A 176 1.52 11.13 -2.70
C GLY A 176 0.52 11.00 -1.57
N GLU A 177 0.19 9.82 -1.16
CA GLU A 177 -0.58 9.53 0.04
C GLU A 177 0.11 10.13 1.27
N TYR A 178 -0.64 10.48 2.32
CA TYR A 178 -0.08 11.12 3.49
C TYR A 178 0.86 10.19 4.26
N TYR A 179 0.44 8.95 4.48
CA TYR A 179 1.25 7.90 5.09
C TYR A 179 1.56 6.83 4.08
N ALA A 180 2.69 6.18 4.25
CA ALA A 180 3.06 5.01 3.49
C ALA A 180 3.53 3.90 4.45
N MET A 181 3.06 2.69 4.21
CA MET A 181 3.50 1.52 4.95
C MET A 181 3.82 0.36 4.00
N GLN A 182 4.66 -0.53 4.46
CA GLN A 182 4.94 -1.80 3.82
C GLN A 182 4.39 -2.91 4.69
N SER A 183 3.71 -3.87 4.07
CA SER A 183 3.19 -5.08 4.71
C SER A 183 3.68 -6.32 3.99
N ASP A 184 3.79 -7.42 4.71
CA ASP A 184 3.98 -8.73 4.11
C ASP A 184 2.64 -9.24 3.53
N ALA A 185 2.70 -10.27 2.68
CA ALA A 185 1.54 -10.79 1.97
C ALA A 185 0.64 -11.71 2.81
N HIS A 186 1.06 -12.09 4.01
CA HIS A 186 0.37 -13.03 4.90
C HIS A 186 0.10 -12.43 6.28
N VAL A 187 -0.53 -11.27 6.30
CA VAL A 187 -0.81 -10.47 7.49
C VAL A 187 -2.31 -10.30 7.66
N THR A 188 -2.79 -10.33 8.89
CA THR A 188 -4.14 -9.93 9.23
C THR A 188 -4.13 -8.67 10.09
N PHE A 189 -5.04 -7.75 9.80
CA PHE A 189 -5.13 -6.45 10.46
C PHE A 189 -6.15 -6.50 11.60
N THR A 190 -5.88 -5.77 12.68
CA THR A 190 -6.82 -5.60 13.79
C THR A 190 -7.96 -4.64 13.42
N GLN A 191 -9.05 -4.68 14.16
CA GLN A 191 -10.15 -3.73 13.97
C GLN A 191 -9.66 -2.29 14.20
N ASP A 192 -10.08 -1.36 13.33
CA ASP A 192 -9.74 0.06 13.33
C ASP A 192 -8.22 0.35 13.21
N TRP A 193 -7.44 -0.59 12.65
CA TRP A 193 -5.99 -0.51 12.53
C TRP A 193 -5.48 0.80 11.92
N ASP A 194 -6.22 1.35 10.96
CA ASP A 194 -5.88 2.56 10.22
C ASP A 194 -5.95 3.83 11.10
N VAL A 195 -6.78 3.81 12.14
CA VAL A 195 -6.84 4.86 13.15
C VAL A 195 -5.73 4.66 14.18
N ASP A 196 -5.58 3.44 14.65
CA ASP A 196 -4.61 3.11 15.70
C ASP A 196 -3.17 3.38 15.27
N ILE A 197 -2.80 2.97 14.05
CA ILE A 197 -1.43 3.20 13.54
C ILE A 197 -1.12 4.69 13.37
N ILE A 198 -2.10 5.49 12.91
CA ILE A 198 -1.93 6.94 12.79
C ILE A 198 -1.78 7.57 14.19
N GLN A 199 -2.61 7.17 15.16
CA GLN A 199 -2.49 7.68 16.53
C GLN A 199 -1.13 7.35 17.14
N GLN A 200 -0.60 6.15 16.90
CA GLN A 200 0.73 5.77 17.34
C GLN A 200 1.82 6.61 16.68
N GLN A 201 1.71 6.87 15.37
CA GLN A 201 2.66 7.71 14.65
C GLN A 201 2.63 9.16 15.17
N GLU A 202 1.45 9.74 15.32
CA GLU A 202 1.30 11.12 15.83
C GLU A 202 1.79 11.24 17.29
N ALA A 203 1.60 10.20 18.10
CA ALA A 203 2.06 10.18 19.49
C ALA A 203 3.58 10.23 19.64
N THR A 204 4.35 9.89 18.59
CA THR A 204 5.81 10.03 18.62
C THR A 204 6.26 11.48 18.62
N GLY A 205 5.44 12.37 18.08
CA GLY A 205 5.77 13.81 17.94
C GLY A 205 6.96 14.08 17.01
N ASP A 206 7.38 13.10 16.22
CA ASP A 206 8.54 13.18 15.34
C ASP A 206 8.23 12.60 13.97
N ASP A 207 8.26 13.44 12.95
CA ASP A 207 7.99 13.08 11.55
C ASP A 207 9.04 12.13 10.95
N MET A 208 10.20 12.00 11.58
CA MET A 208 11.27 11.11 11.14
C MET A 208 11.17 9.72 11.76
N THR A 209 10.22 9.51 12.66
CA THR A 209 10.00 8.20 13.27
C THR A 209 9.34 7.24 12.28
N VAL A 210 9.86 6.03 12.23
CA VAL A 210 9.28 4.91 11.50
C VAL A 210 8.74 3.90 12.50
N LEU A 211 7.42 3.66 12.47
CA LEU A 211 6.83 2.58 13.24
C LEU A 211 7.19 1.24 12.58
N THR A 212 7.60 0.29 13.40
CA THR A 212 7.86 -1.08 12.96
C THR A 212 7.31 -2.07 13.95
N THR A 213 6.77 -3.17 13.46
CA THR A 213 6.26 -4.26 14.29
C THR A 213 6.58 -5.60 13.65
N TYR A 214 6.78 -6.61 14.48
CA TYR A 214 6.82 -7.97 14.01
C TYR A 214 5.40 -8.53 14.03
N LEU A 215 4.91 -8.91 12.87
CA LEU A 215 3.54 -9.35 12.67
C LEU A 215 3.38 -10.82 13.07
N THR A 216 2.17 -11.20 13.46
CA THR A 216 1.80 -12.59 13.70
C THR A 216 1.15 -13.18 12.45
N ASP A 217 1.24 -14.50 12.29
CA ASP A 217 0.56 -15.22 11.23
C ASP A 217 -0.95 -14.93 11.19
N ILE A 218 -1.55 -15.11 10.01
CA ILE A 218 -2.99 -14.96 9.80
C ILE A 218 -3.78 -15.93 10.69
N VAL A 219 -3.30 -17.17 10.84
CA VAL A 219 -4.01 -18.21 11.57
C VAL A 219 -4.01 -17.93 13.07
N ASP A 220 -5.19 -17.92 13.69
CA ASP A 220 -5.40 -17.75 15.13
C ASP A 220 -4.79 -16.48 15.73
N SER A 221 -4.58 -15.45 14.95
CA SER A 221 -3.99 -14.18 15.39
C SER A 221 -5.04 -13.17 15.85
N ILE A 222 -6.22 -13.24 15.26
CA ILE A 222 -7.32 -12.29 15.48
C ILE A 222 -8.61 -13.07 15.73
N ASP A 223 -9.40 -12.58 16.67
CA ASP A 223 -10.80 -12.99 16.81
C ASP A 223 -11.60 -12.48 15.61
N GLU A 224 -12.09 -13.38 14.79
CA GLU A 224 -12.78 -13.04 13.53
C GLU A 224 -14.05 -12.22 13.73
N LYS A 225 -14.73 -12.35 14.88
CA LYS A 225 -15.97 -11.62 15.18
C LYS A 225 -15.69 -10.20 15.67
N THR A 226 -14.66 -10.03 16.50
CA THR A 226 -14.39 -8.74 17.16
C THR A 226 -13.22 -7.97 16.53
N GLY A 227 -12.41 -8.62 15.70
CA GLY A 227 -11.19 -8.05 15.14
C GLY A 227 -10.09 -7.78 16.16
N LYS A 228 -10.24 -8.28 17.39
CA LYS A 228 -9.24 -8.09 18.44
C LYS A 228 -8.11 -9.08 18.32
N SER A 229 -6.89 -8.62 18.59
CA SER A 229 -5.72 -9.50 18.65
C SER A 229 -5.89 -10.55 19.76
N LEU A 230 -5.67 -11.80 19.39
CA LEU A 230 -5.62 -12.94 20.32
C LEU A 230 -4.20 -13.17 20.85
N ARG A 231 -3.21 -12.60 20.23
CA ARG A 231 -1.80 -12.73 20.60
C ARG A 231 -1.22 -11.37 20.97
N HIS A 232 -0.45 -11.34 22.06
CA HIS A 232 0.32 -10.16 22.42
C HIS A 232 1.62 -10.15 21.61
N THR A 233 1.66 -9.36 20.53
CA THR A 233 2.92 -9.03 19.88
C THR A 233 3.61 -7.95 20.70
N ARG A 234 4.88 -8.18 21.07
CA ARG A 234 5.73 -7.11 21.60
C ARG A 234 6.53 -6.53 20.45
N PRO A 235 6.53 -5.22 20.25
CA PRO A 235 7.46 -4.60 19.32
C PRO A 235 8.88 -4.94 19.78
N ILE A 236 9.66 -5.54 18.90
CA ILE A 236 11.09 -5.76 19.15
C ILE A 236 11.80 -4.56 18.57
N MET A 237 12.31 -3.69 19.42
CA MET A 237 13.29 -2.70 18.98
C MET A 237 14.61 -3.42 18.78
N VAL A 238 15.06 -3.48 17.54
CA VAL A 238 16.44 -3.82 17.23
C VAL A 238 17.22 -2.51 17.26
N SER A 239 17.96 -2.27 18.34
CA SER A 239 18.96 -1.20 18.34
C SER A 239 20.11 -1.62 17.42
N SER A 240 20.35 -0.85 16.36
CA SER A 240 21.58 -0.89 15.57
C SER A 240 22.76 -0.41 16.38
#